data_fa6882190e7dcd7d56edaf056bc0597a
#
_entry.id   fa6882190e7dcd7d56edaf056bc0597a
#
_cell.length_a   1.000
_cell.length_b   1.000
_cell.length_c   1.000
_cell.angle_alpha   90.00
_cell.angle_beta   90.00
_cell.angle_gamma   90.00
#
_symmetry.space_group_name_H-M   'P 1'
#
loop_
_entity.id
_entity.type
_entity.pdbx_description
1 polymer ?
#
loop_
_entity_poly.entity_id
_entity_poly.type
_entity_poly.pdbx_seq_one_letter_code
_entity_poly.pdbx_strand_id
1 'polypeptide(L)'
;LNDISFIKNPLKRIIYRDLFYCKLPRILRSCDRASMSHGKELRVPLLDHNIVEFFFNLKDSQLINNGNLRDFYRHYIQKFYPEISSDEIFKKKKYVSDPQVKWLKTHLYEWALEKLSSKYLKNSGIYDHKLLIEKFKKFKNEKNEKNSNVFWQALCIERLQKKISYL
;
A
#
# COMPACT_ATOMS: atom_id res chain seq x y z
N LEU A 1 12.27 -16.67 2.65
CA LEU A 1 12.14 -15.69 3.75
C LEU A 1 13.40 -15.80 4.56
N ASN A 2 14.15 -14.69 4.71
CA ASN A 2 15.34 -14.68 5.54
C ASN A 2 14.97 -15.06 6.97
N ASP A 3 15.80 -15.90 7.59
CA ASP A 3 15.58 -16.29 8.96
C ASP A 3 15.78 -15.07 9.88
N ILE A 4 14.72 -14.70 10.59
CA ILE A 4 14.70 -13.63 11.58
C ILE A 4 14.39 -14.16 12.99
N SER A 5 14.58 -15.48 13.20
CA SER A 5 14.32 -16.15 14.47
C SER A 5 15.24 -15.68 15.60
N PHE A 6 16.39 -15.09 15.25
CA PHE A 6 17.32 -14.50 16.22
C PHE A 6 16.70 -13.35 17.03
N ILE A 7 15.65 -12.71 16.50
CA ILE A 7 14.89 -11.68 17.24
C ILE A 7 13.81 -12.38 18.07
N LYS A 8 14.04 -12.54 19.35
CA LYS A 8 13.13 -13.25 20.26
C LYS A 8 11.81 -12.51 20.48
N ASN A 9 11.84 -11.18 20.58
CA ASN A 9 10.65 -10.36 20.81
C ASN A 9 9.74 -10.35 19.57
N PRO A 10 8.47 -10.78 19.66
CA PRO A 10 7.57 -10.86 18.51
C PRO A 10 7.29 -9.50 17.85
N LEU A 11 7.12 -8.44 18.66
CA LEU A 11 6.87 -7.09 18.14
C LEU A 11 8.08 -6.58 17.35
N LYS A 12 9.27 -6.73 17.91
CA LYS A 12 10.53 -6.34 17.24
C LYS A 12 10.76 -7.14 15.97
N ARG A 13 10.41 -8.42 15.97
CA ARG A 13 10.49 -9.29 14.79
C ARG A 13 9.62 -8.79 13.65
N ILE A 14 8.38 -8.39 13.96
CA ILE A 14 7.46 -7.81 12.96
C ILE A 14 8.00 -6.48 12.43
N ILE A 15 8.47 -5.59 13.33
CA ILE A 15 9.06 -4.30 12.94
C ILE A 15 10.27 -4.51 12.03
N TYR A 16 11.17 -5.41 12.39
CA TYR A 16 12.37 -5.73 11.61
C TYR A 16 12.01 -6.25 10.21
N ARG A 17 11.08 -7.22 10.15
CA ARG A 17 10.60 -7.75 8.88
C ARG A 17 10.00 -6.67 7.98
N ASP A 18 9.18 -5.79 8.56
CA ASP A 18 8.52 -4.72 7.80
C ASP A 18 9.52 -3.65 7.34
N LEU A 19 10.55 -3.38 8.14
CA LEU A 19 11.62 -2.43 7.85
C LEU A 19 12.52 -2.92 6.70
N PHE A 20 12.97 -4.17 6.74
CA PHE A 20 14.00 -4.66 5.83
C PHE A 20 13.49 -5.49 4.65
N TYR A 21 12.34 -6.16 4.79
CA TYR A 21 11.93 -7.16 3.79
C TYR A 21 10.54 -6.94 3.20
N CYS A 22 9.60 -6.32 3.91
CA CYS A 22 8.21 -6.30 3.48
C CYS A 22 7.70 -4.92 3.10
N LYS A 23 7.32 -4.11 4.07
CA LYS A 23 6.58 -2.87 3.81
C LYS A 23 7.45 -1.73 3.32
N LEU A 24 8.53 -1.44 4.07
CA LEU A 24 9.31 -0.25 3.83
C LEU A 24 10.02 -0.26 2.47
N PRO A 25 10.71 -1.33 2.05
CA PRO A 25 11.38 -1.35 0.74
C PRO A 25 10.40 -1.14 -0.42
N ARG A 26 9.19 -1.67 -0.30
CA ARG A 26 8.13 -1.48 -1.31
C ARG A 26 7.64 -0.03 -1.34
N ILE A 27 7.38 0.56 -0.17
CA ILE A 27 6.90 1.94 -0.06
C ILE A 27 7.97 2.91 -0.58
N LEU A 28 9.22 2.75 -0.16
CA LEU A 28 10.32 3.60 -0.61
C LEU A 28 10.49 3.56 -2.12
N ARG A 29 10.46 2.37 -2.72
CA ARG A 29 10.54 2.22 -4.19
C ARG A 29 9.38 2.91 -4.89
N SER A 30 8.17 2.80 -4.35
CA SER A 30 6.98 3.45 -4.93
C SER A 30 7.09 4.98 -4.83
N CYS A 31 7.47 5.48 -3.65
CA CYS A 31 7.63 6.91 -3.41
C CYS A 31 8.76 7.52 -4.26
N ASP A 32 9.89 6.83 -4.35
CA ASP A 32 11.03 7.26 -5.18
C ASP A 32 10.63 7.37 -6.66
N ARG A 33 10.00 6.33 -7.22
CA ARG A 33 9.53 6.37 -8.61
C ARG A 33 8.52 7.48 -8.86
N ALA A 34 7.60 7.71 -7.93
CA ALA A 34 6.60 8.76 -8.04
C ALA A 34 7.24 10.16 -7.98
N SER A 35 8.18 10.39 -7.08
CA SER A 35 8.86 11.68 -6.93
C SER A 35 9.83 11.94 -8.07
N MET A 36 10.62 10.92 -8.47
CA MET A 36 11.59 11.04 -9.56
C MET A 36 10.95 11.18 -10.94
N SER A 37 9.71 10.72 -11.12
CA SER A 37 8.96 11.01 -12.36
C SER A 37 8.73 12.52 -12.59
N HIS A 38 8.90 13.32 -11.53
CA HIS A 38 8.82 14.79 -11.57
C HIS A 38 10.19 15.46 -11.24
N GLY A 39 11.29 14.71 -11.27
CA GLY A 39 12.62 15.22 -10.95
C GLY A 39 12.77 15.70 -9.50
N LYS A 40 11.99 15.15 -8.56
CA LYS A 40 12.04 15.53 -7.15
C LYS A 40 12.64 14.41 -6.30
N GLU A 41 13.66 14.74 -5.50
CA GLU A 41 14.22 13.80 -4.53
C GLU A 41 13.37 13.76 -3.27
N LEU A 42 13.01 12.54 -2.84
CA LEU A 42 12.31 12.30 -1.57
C LEU A 42 13.31 11.78 -0.53
N ARG A 43 13.52 12.56 0.53
CA ARG A 43 14.33 12.14 1.67
C ARG A 43 13.46 11.69 2.84
N VAL A 44 13.94 10.71 3.60
CA VAL A 44 13.21 10.07 4.70
C VAL A 44 14.02 10.16 6.01
N PRO A 45 14.07 11.32 6.67
CA PRO A 45 14.96 11.58 7.81
C PRO A 45 14.71 10.63 8.99
N LEU A 46 13.49 10.11 9.16
CA LEU A 46 13.17 9.14 10.23
C LEU A 46 13.76 7.74 9.98
N LEU A 47 14.39 7.50 8.84
CA LEU A 47 15.10 6.26 8.55
C LEU A 47 16.62 6.38 8.73
N ASP A 48 17.10 7.47 9.33
CA ASP A 48 18.47 7.54 9.83
C ASP A 48 18.74 6.39 10.80
N HIS A 49 19.91 5.74 10.65
CA HIS A 49 20.22 4.54 11.42
C HIS A 49 20.18 4.79 12.93
N ASN A 50 20.63 5.94 13.41
CA ASN A 50 20.59 6.27 14.83
C ASN A 50 19.15 6.35 15.35
N ILE A 51 18.24 6.92 14.54
CA ILE A 51 16.82 7.01 14.88
C ILE A 51 16.18 5.62 14.88
N VAL A 52 16.49 4.81 13.88
CA VAL A 52 15.98 3.43 13.78
C VAL A 52 16.46 2.59 14.97
N GLU A 53 17.74 2.64 15.31
CA GLU A 53 18.32 1.94 16.45
C GLU A 53 17.70 2.40 17.77
N PHE A 54 17.53 3.72 17.95
CA PHE A 54 16.86 4.28 19.12
C PHE A 54 15.45 3.68 19.28
N PHE A 55 14.61 3.74 18.22
CA PHE A 55 13.26 3.17 18.29
C PHE A 55 13.25 1.66 18.47
N PHE A 56 14.25 0.96 17.93
CA PHE A 56 14.38 -0.48 18.11
C PHE A 56 14.73 -0.85 19.55
N ASN A 57 15.41 0.01 20.29
CA ASN A 57 15.77 -0.18 21.69
C ASN A 57 14.67 0.21 22.68
N LEU A 58 13.62 0.89 22.26
CA LEU A 58 12.50 1.22 23.15
C LEU A 58 11.79 -0.03 23.67
N LYS A 59 11.20 0.08 24.87
CA LYS A 59 10.34 -0.97 25.43
C LYS A 59 9.04 -1.07 24.61
N ASP A 60 8.45 -2.26 24.56
CA ASP A 60 7.20 -2.49 23.81
C ASP A 60 6.07 -1.56 24.27
N SER A 61 5.99 -1.27 25.58
CA SER A 61 5.02 -0.34 26.16
C SER A 61 5.22 1.12 25.71
N GLN A 62 6.40 1.48 25.25
CA GLN A 62 6.66 2.82 24.69
C GLN A 62 6.29 2.89 23.19
N LEU A 63 6.32 1.76 22.50
CA LEU A 63 5.91 1.66 21.11
C LEU A 63 4.40 1.52 20.95
N ILE A 64 3.80 0.69 21.83
CA ILE A 64 2.36 0.44 21.84
C ILE A 64 1.89 0.46 23.30
N ASN A 65 1.00 1.38 23.64
CA ASN A 65 0.45 1.50 24.96
C ASN A 65 -1.07 1.70 24.88
N ASN A 66 -1.83 0.90 25.64
CA ASN A 66 -3.30 0.98 25.69
C ASN A 66 -3.95 0.98 24.28
N GLY A 67 -3.39 0.21 23.33
CA GLY A 67 -3.86 0.18 21.95
C GLY A 67 -3.43 1.37 21.07
N ASN A 68 -2.70 2.33 21.63
CA ASN A 68 -2.14 3.44 20.88
C ASN A 68 -0.80 3.05 20.26
N LEU A 69 -0.76 3.03 18.93
CA LEU A 69 0.48 2.85 18.18
C LEU A 69 1.33 4.12 18.22
N ARG A 70 2.65 3.95 18.24
CA ARG A 70 3.61 5.06 18.26
C ARG A 70 3.47 5.94 19.51
N ASP A 71 3.18 5.34 20.66
CA ASP A 71 2.85 6.02 21.89
C ASP A 71 3.95 7.03 22.31
N PHE A 72 5.20 6.61 22.34
CA PHE A 72 6.34 7.49 22.62
C PHE A 72 6.36 8.72 21.70
N TYR A 73 6.19 8.54 20.40
CA TYR A 73 6.24 9.62 19.42
C TYR A 73 5.08 10.61 19.59
N ARG A 74 3.90 10.12 19.95
CA ARG A 74 2.72 10.95 20.20
C ARG A 74 2.92 11.82 21.44
N HIS A 75 3.44 11.25 22.54
CA HIS A 75 3.76 12.01 23.75
C HIS A 75 4.89 13.02 23.52
N TYR A 76 5.89 12.66 22.70
CA TYR A 76 6.93 13.61 22.28
C TYR A 76 6.33 14.81 21.55
N ILE A 77 5.47 14.59 20.56
CA ILE A 77 4.80 15.67 19.83
C ILE A 77 3.99 16.54 20.80
N GLN A 78 3.20 15.93 21.65
CA GLN A 78 2.40 16.67 22.63
C GLN A 78 3.25 17.59 23.53
N LYS A 79 4.43 17.11 23.92
CA LYS A 79 5.36 17.86 24.77
C LYS A 79 5.97 19.07 24.04
N PHE A 80 6.35 18.91 22.79
CA PHE A 80 7.08 19.94 22.03
C PHE A 80 6.17 20.84 21.18
N TYR A 81 4.93 20.43 20.96
CA TYR A 81 3.92 21.15 20.19
C TYR A 81 2.60 21.21 20.97
N PRO A 82 2.59 21.94 22.11
CA PRO A 82 1.42 22.00 23.01
C PRO A 82 0.20 22.66 22.34
N GLU A 83 0.40 23.40 21.25
CA GLU A 83 -0.66 24.00 20.43
C GLU A 83 -1.50 22.96 19.67
N ILE A 84 -0.98 21.74 19.48
CA ILE A 84 -1.73 20.66 18.85
C ILE A 84 -2.57 19.96 19.91
N SER A 85 -3.88 19.88 19.73
CA SER A 85 -4.76 19.26 20.71
C SER A 85 -4.45 17.78 20.91
N SER A 86 -4.61 17.27 22.13
CA SER A 86 -4.44 15.85 22.45
C SER A 86 -5.34 14.97 21.59
N ASP A 87 -6.57 15.43 21.31
CA ASP A 87 -7.52 14.69 20.47
C ASP A 87 -7.01 14.50 19.04
N GLU A 88 -6.29 15.46 18.48
CA GLU A 88 -5.68 15.35 17.17
C GLU A 88 -4.47 14.40 17.19
N ILE A 89 -3.61 14.52 18.20
CA ILE A 89 -2.41 13.69 18.34
C ILE A 89 -2.77 12.20 18.53
N PHE A 90 -3.78 11.91 19.37
CA PHE A 90 -4.18 10.53 19.69
C PHE A 90 -5.31 9.99 18.83
N LYS A 91 -5.79 10.76 17.87
CA LYS A 91 -6.81 10.31 16.92
C LYS A 91 -6.42 9.01 16.25
N LYS A 92 -7.36 8.07 16.23
CA LYS A 92 -7.16 6.81 15.49
C LYS A 92 -6.97 7.10 14.00
N LYS A 93 -5.95 6.49 13.42
CA LYS A 93 -5.69 6.62 11.98
C LYS A 93 -6.92 6.21 11.18
N LYS A 94 -7.45 7.12 10.38
CA LYS A 94 -8.46 6.77 9.38
C LYS A 94 -7.75 6.08 8.21
N TYR A 95 -8.24 4.92 7.83
CA TYR A 95 -7.76 4.29 6.61
C TYR A 95 -8.21 5.12 5.41
N VAL A 96 -7.29 5.35 4.50
CA VAL A 96 -7.64 5.87 3.18
C VAL A 96 -8.35 4.72 2.47
N SER A 97 -9.64 4.88 2.17
CA SER A 97 -10.35 3.91 1.34
C SER A 97 -9.80 4.00 -0.08
N ASP A 98 -9.42 2.87 -0.64
CA ASP A 98 -9.05 2.79 -2.05
C ASP A 98 -10.31 3.04 -2.90
N PRO A 99 -10.36 4.12 -3.70
CA PRO A 99 -11.54 4.41 -4.51
C PRO A 99 -11.70 3.47 -5.72
N GLN A 100 -10.74 2.57 -5.95
CA GLN A 100 -10.67 1.65 -7.08
C GLN A 100 -11.95 0.85 -7.29
N VAL A 101 -12.52 0.29 -6.21
CA VAL A 101 -13.78 -0.46 -6.25
C VAL A 101 -14.91 0.42 -6.78
N LYS A 102 -15.05 1.60 -6.19
CA LYS A 102 -16.08 2.54 -6.59
C LYS A 102 -15.93 2.95 -8.06
N TRP A 103 -14.72 3.28 -8.48
CA TRP A 103 -14.46 3.68 -9.87
C TRP A 103 -14.76 2.57 -10.86
N LEU A 104 -14.32 1.34 -10.60
CA LEU A 104 -14.57 0.19 -11.49
C LEU A 104 -16.05 -0.20 -11.55
N LYS A 105 -16.85 0.13 -10.53
CA LYS A 105 -18.29 -0.14 -10.51
C LYS A 105 -19.13 0.98 -11.10
N THR A 106 -18.57 2.19 -11.20
CA THR A 106 -19.29 3.40 -11.65
C THR A 106 -18.63 4.07 -12.85
N HIS A 107 -17.86 5.12 -12.60
CA HIS A 107 -17.31 6.01 -13.63
C HIS A 107 -16.38 5.34 -14.64
N LEU A 108 -15.65 4.33 -14.25
CA LEU A 108 -14.71 3.61 -15.11
C LEU A 108 -15.26 2.28 -15.60
N TYR A 109 -16.51 1.93 -15.32
CA TYR A 109 -17.03 0.59 -15.62
C TYR A 109 -17.00 0.29 -17.13
N GLU A 110 -17.59 1.15 -17.96
CA GLU A 110 -17.67 0.93 -19.41
C GLU A 110 -16.28 0.97 -20.05
N TRP A 111 -15.45 1.92 -19.64
CA TRP A 111 -14.06 2.00 -20.07
C TRP A 111 -13.27 0.72 -19.68
N ALA A 112 -13.41 0.26 -18.45
CA ALA A 112 -12.74 -0.95 -17.98
C ALA A 112 -13.22 -2.19 -18.74
N LEU A 113 -14.53 -2.31 -19.00
CA LEU A 113 -15.10 -3.41 -19.77
C LEU A 113 -14.57 -3.44 -21.21
N GLU A 114 -14.47 -2.28 -21.86
CA GLU A 114 -13.86 -2.14 -23.18
C GLU A 114 -12.41 -2.63 -23.18
N LYS A 115 -11.59 -2.14 -22.20
CA LYS A 115 -10.17 -2.52 -22.12
C LYS A 115 -9.98 -4.00 -21.76
N LEU A 116 -10.76 -4.52 -20.82
CA LEU A 116 -10.73 -5.94 -20.48
C LEU A 116 -11.16 -6.85 -21.64
N SER A 117 -12.01 -6.32 -22.55
CA SER A 117 -12.45 -7.05 -23.76
C SER A 117 -11.47 -6.94 -24.94
N SER A 118 -10.37 -6.22 -24.79
CA SER A 118 -9.43 -5.93 -25.87
C SER A 118 -8.69 -7.20 -26.38
N LYS A 119 -8.30 -7.14 -27.67
CA LYS A 119 -7.47 -8.19 -28.28
C LYS A 119 -6.12 -8.36 -27.59
N TYR A 120 -5.57 -7.29 -27.06
CA TYR A 120 -4.27 -7.30 -26.37
C TYR A 120 -4.29 -8.17 -25.11
N LEU A 121 -5.35 -8.04 -24.31
CA LEU A 121 -5.51 -8.87 -23.11
C LEU A 121 -5.89 -10.31 -23.47
N LYS A 122 -6.77 -10.50 -24.45
CA LYS A 122 -7.13 -11.84 -24.94
C LYS A 122 -5.92 -12.63 -25.42
N ASN A 123 -5.02 -11.99 -26.18
CA ASN A 123 -3.84 -12.64 -26.76
C ASN A 123 -2.68 -12.78 -25.75
N SER A 124 -2.78 -12.17 -24.57
CA SER A 124 -1.72 -12.26 -23.54
C SER A 124 -1.55 -13.67 -22.98
N GLY A 125 -2.58 -14.50 -23.02
CA GLY A 125 -2.59 -15.85 -22.43
C GLY A 125 -2.50 -15.91 -20.91
N ILE A 126 -2.52 -14.73 -20.24
CA ILE A 126 -2.33 -14.63 -18.78
C ILE A 126 -3.63 -14.96 -18.03
N TYR A 127 -4.77 -14.67 -18.64
CA TYR A 127 -6.09 -14.89 -18.06
C TYR A 127 -6.97 -15.74 -18.94
N ASP A 128 -7.87 -16.52 -18.34
CA ASP A 128 -9.07 -16.98 -19.05
C ASP A 128 -9.94 -15.75 -19.33
N HIS A 129 -9.87 -15.28 -20.56
CA HIS A 129 -10.49 -14.04 -20.97
C HIS A 129 -12.02 -14.05 -20.81
N LYS A 130 -12.69 -15.20 -21.13
CA LYS A 130 -14.14 -15.33 -20.98
C LYS A 130 -14.56 -15.23 -19.52
N LEU A 131 -13.85 -15.97 -18.66
CA LEU A 131 -14.09 -15.99 -17.22
C LEU A 131 -13.81 -14.62 -16.59
N LEU A 132 -12.77 -13.91 -17.04
CA LEU A 132 -12.44 -12.57 -16.55
C LEU A 132 -13.57 -11.59 -16.82
N ILE A 133 -14.10 -11.55 -18.04
CA ILE A 133 -15.21 -10.67 -18.43
C ILE A 133 -16.48 -11.04 -17.67
N GLU A 134 -16.82 -12.31 -17.54
CA GLU A 134 -17.98 -12.75 -16.76
C GLU A 134 -17.89 -12.28 -15.30
N LYS A 135 -16.73 -12.51 -14.66
CA LYS A 135 -16.49 -12.05 -13.28
C LYS A 135 -16.55 -10.54 -13.14
N PHE A 136 -16.03 -9.79 -14.13
CA PHE A 136 -16.12 -8.33 -14.09
C PHE A 136 -17.55 -7.82 -14.18
N LYS A 137 -18.38 -8.43 -15.04
CA LYS A 137 -19.81 -8.09 -15.14
C LYS A 137 -20.56 -8.38 -13.83
N LYS A 138 -20.30 -9.53 -13.20
CA LYS A 138 -20.86 -9.87 -11.88
C LYS A 138 -20.40 -8.91 -10.79
N PHE A 139 -19.13 -8.49 -10.82
CA PHE A 139 -18.53 -7.59 -9.85
C PHE A 139 -19.28 -6.26 -9.72
N LYS A 140 -19.89 -5.75 -10.79
CA LYS A 140 -20.70 -4.50 -10.77
C LYS A 140 -21.75 -4.52 -9.67
N ASN A 141 -22.44 -5.65 -9.47
CA ASN A 141 -23.57 -5.82 -8.57
C ASN A 141 -23.22 -6.53 -7.25
N GLU A 142 -21.99 -7.06 -7.12
CA GLU A 142 -21.57 -7.76 -5.90
C GLU A 142 -21.25 -6.76 -4.78
N LYS A 143 -21.65 -7.11 -3.55
CA LYS A 143 -21.24 -6.38 -2.34
C LYS A 143 -19.76 -6.62 -1.97
N ASN A 144 -19.16 -7.69 -2.50
CA ASN A 144 -17.80 -8.10 -2.14
C ASN A 144 -16.76 -7.30 -2.96
N GLU A 145 -15.84 -6.65 -2.26
CA GLU A 145 -14.82 -5.77 -2.84
C GLU A 145 -13.49 -6.48 -3.16
N LYS A 146 -13.34 -7.75 -2.77
CA LYS A 146 -12.06 -8.47 -2.80
C LYS A 146 -11.45 -8.67 -4.21
N ASN A 147 -12.25 -8.59 -5.26
CA ASN A 147 -11.81 -8.89 -6.62
C ASN A 147 -11.30 -7.68 -7.42
N SER A 148 -11.39 -6.46 -6.89
CA SER A 148 -11.03 -5.23 -7.62
C SER A 148 -9.57 -5.23 -8.09
N ASN A 149 -8.65 -5.76 -7.28
CA ASN A 149 -7.23 -5.82 -7.60
C ASN A 149 -6.93 -6.68 -8.84
N VAL A 150 -7.65 -7.77 -9.05
CA VAL A 150 -7.46 -8.64 -10.24
C VAL A 150 -7.82 -7.89 -11.50
N PHE A 151 -8.94 -7.18 -11.51
CA PHE A 151 -9.37 -6.38 -12.67
C PHE A 151 -8.40 -5.23 -12.93
N TRP A 152 -7.91 -4.56 -11.89
CA TRP A 152 -6.93 -3.50 -12.03
C TRP A 152 -5.60 -4.01 -12.60
N GLN A 153 -5.12 -5.14 -12.14
CA GLN A 153 -3.93 -5.82 -12.69
C GLN A 153 -4.12 -6.16 -14.16
N ALA A 154 -5.29 -6.70 -14.53
CA ALA A 154 -5.61 -7.02 -15.92
C ALA A 154 -5.61 -5.77 -16.82
N LEU A 155 -6.14 -4.64 -16.34
CA LEU A 155 -6.08 -3.36 -17.04
C LEU A 155 -4.64 -2.86 -17.23
N CYS A 156 -3.79 -3.00 -16.21
CA CYS A 156 -2.36 -2.67 -16.32
C CYS A 156 -1.64 -3.55 -17.36
N ILE A 157 -1.96 -4.83 -17.40
CA ILE A 157 -1.40 -5.78 -18.38
C ILE A 157 -1.89 -5.43 -19.80
N GLU A 158 -3.17 -5.12 -19.98
CA GLU A 158 -3.70 -4.66 -21.27
C GLU A 158 -2.92 -3.46 -21.80
N ARG A 159 -2.74 -2.45 -20.96
CA ARG A 159 -2.00 -1.24 -21.34
C ARG A 159 -0.54 -1.54 -21.68
N LEU A 160 0.10 -2.43 -20.94
CA LEU A 160 1.48 -2.86 -21.20
C LEU A 160 1.58 -3.59 -22.53
N GLN A 161 0.73 -4.59 -22.78
CA GLN A 161 0.69 -5.35 -24.03
C GLN A 161 0.42 -4.47 -25.24
N LYS A 162 -0.51 -3.53 -25.11
CA LYS A 162 -0.76 -2.54 -26.15
C LYS A 162 0.48 -1.69 -26.44
N LYS A 163 1.21 -1.25 -25.41
CA LYS A 163 2.43 -0.44 -25.59
C LYS A 163 3.54 -1.25 -26.27
N ILE A 164 3.75 -2.50 -25.87
CA ILE A 164 4.75 -3.39 -26.47
C ILE A 164 4.44 -3.67 -27.94
N SER A 165 3.16 -3.78 -28.33
CA SER A 165 2.77 -4.04 -29.71
C SER A 165 3.04 -2.88 -30.68
N TYR A 166 3.48 -1.73 -30.20
CA TYR A 166 3.92 -0.57 -30.99
C TYR A 166 5.45 -0.45 -31.09
N LEU A 167 6.20 -1.32 -30.38
CA LEU A 167 7.66 -1.45 -30.46
C LEU A 167 8.03 -2.54 -31.46
#